data_b81d1fa49a07ad93e5ff588dad91ec00
#
_entry.id   b81d1fa49a07ad93e5ff588dad91ec00
#
_cell.length_a   1.000
_cell.length_b   1.000
_cell.length_c   1.000
_cell.angle_alpha   90.00
_cell.angle_beta   90.00
_cell.angle_gamma   90.00
#
_symmetry.space_group_name_H-M   'P 1'
#
loop_
_entity.id
_entity.type
_entity.pdbx_description
1 polymer ?
#
loop_
_entity_poly.entity_id
_entity_poly.type
_entity_poly.pdbx_seq_one_letter_code
_entity_poly.pdbx_strand_id
1 'polypeptide(L)'
;MQENQVSNEPITQTDTDNELLRDDAVITISRHTFNYFVIAVAFFVVGGIVGAAGYAKLQASTDEAIQKAVDAAFSRQEETISDLIASSDLSSSDTPEASQYVDDDPSIGPADAPVVIVEFSDFNCSYCKRFHDTTLQPLLDQYQGQIQFVYRDFAILGQTSVTSAMAAECADDQGKFWEYHDLLFANQPNFDRDSLIQYANELSLDTEQFTSCFDDQTYLEDVRADSTAAQEIGAQGTPAFLINGQFVSGAQPYDAFVQIIDSELAKATN
;
A
#
# COMPACT_ATOMS: atom_id res chain seq x y z
N MET A 1 -7.02 -9.06 -59.45
CA MET A 1 -7.83 -10.03 -60.18
C MET A 1 -7.18 -11.37 -60.05
N GLN A 2 -7.69 -12.19 -59.21
CA GLN A 2 -7.71 -13.68 -59.29
C GLN A 2 -8.43 -14.17 -58.03
N GLU A 3 -9.69 -14.54 -58.23
CA GLU A 3 -10.53 -15.25 -57.30
C GLU A 3 -10.00 -16.67 -57.08
N ASN A 4 -9.88 -17.11 -55.86
CA ASN A 4 -9.71 -18.51 -55.52
C ASN A 4 -11.02 -19.02 -54.94
N GLN A 5 -11.71 -19.82 -55.77
CA GLN A 5 -12.88 -20.59 -55.37
C GLN A 5 -12.47 -21.76 -54.47
N VAL A 6 -13.11 -21.94 -53.34
CA VAL A 6 -13.05 -23.14 -52.52
C VAL A 6 -14.25 -24.01 -52.88
N SER A 7 -14.00 -25.18 -53.40
CA SER A 7 -14.97 -26.20 -53.73
C SER A 7 -15.43 -26.95 -52.46
N ASN A 8 -16.74 -26.96 -52.28
CA ASN A 8 -17.42 -27.84 -51.33
C ASN A 8 -17.58 -29.24 -51.93
N GLU A 9 -17.03 -30.26 -51.25
CA GLU A 9 -17.44 -31.66 -51.46
C GLU A 9 -18.14 -32.19 -50.19
N PRO A 10 -19.22 -32.98 -50.35
CA PRO A 10 -19.97 -33.50 -49.22
C PRO A 10 -19.39 -34.81 -48.72
N ILE A 11 -19.25 -34.93 -47.40
CA ILE A 11 -18.84 -36.16 -46.70
C ILE A 11 -20.05 -37.10 -46.63
N THR A 12 -19.96 -38.24 -47.31
CA THR A 12 -20.88 -39.33 -47.22
C THR A 12 -20.75 -40.05 -45.87
N GLN A 13 -21.85 -40.17 -45.15
CA GLN A 13 -22.01 -41.09 -44.03
C GLN A 13 -22.02 -42.53 -44.52
N THR A 14 -21.16 -43.34 -43.98
CA THR A 14 -21.27 -44.79 -44.05
C THR A 14 -21.79 -45.33 -42.73
N ASP A 15 -23.00 -45.86 -42.80
CA ASP A 15 -23.57 -46.73 -41.79
C ASP A 15 -22.70 -48.00 -41.68
N THR A 16 -22.22 -48.30 -40.47
CA THR A 16 -21.75 -49.64 -40.13
C THR A 16 -22.47 -50.15 -38.89
N ASP A 17 -23.25 -51.04 -39.22
CA ASP A 17 -24.14 -51.93 -38.48
C ASP A 17 -23.67 -52.36 -37.10
N ASN A 18 -24.63 -52.24 -36.25
CA ASN A 18 -24.89 -52.83 -34.95
C ASN A 18 -25.03 -54.37 -35.06
N GLU A 19 -23.97 -55.10 -34.87
CA GLU A 19 -24.02 -56.55 -34.65
C GLU A 19 -22.85 -57.02 -33.81
N LEU A 20 -23.02 -57.09 -32.48
CA LEU A 20 -22.23 -57.92 -31.55
C LEU A 20 -22.64 -57.69 -30.09
N LEU A 21 -23.82 -58.18 -29.70
CA LEU A 21 -24.10 -58.41 -28.28
C LEU A 21 -25.11 -59.54 -28.16
N ARG A 22 -24.64 -60.77 -28.14
CA ARG A 22 -25.28 -61.93 -27.49
C ARG A 22 -24.30 -63.06 -27.38
N ASP A 23 -23.50 -63.04 -26.33
CA ASP A 23 -22.96 -64.25 -25.75
C ASP A 23 -23.35 -64.23 -24.27
N ASP A 24 -24.48 -64.89 -23.98
CA ASP A 24 -24.94 -65.22 -22.63
C ASP A 24 -24.01 -66.31 -22.04
N ALA A 25 -22.78 -65.92 -21.71
CA ALA A 25 -21.85 -66.79 -20.99
C ALA A 25 -22.34 -66.91 -19.54
N VAL A 26 -23.12 -67.92 -19.28
CA VAL A 26 -23.52 -68.32 -17.92
C VAL A 26 -22.25 -68.81 -17.18
N ILE A 27 -21.69 -67.93 -16.35
CA ILE A 27 -20.55 -68.26 -15.48
C ILE A 27 -21.06 -69.15 -14.36
N THR A 28 -20.84 -70.45 -14.46
CA THR A 28 -21.18 -71.40 -13.39
C THR A 28 -20.07 -71.42 -12.36
N ILE A 29 -20.27 -70.67 -11.25
CA ILE A 29 -19.33 -70.66 -10.13
C ILE A 29 -19.59 -71.87 -9.23
N SER A 30 -18.55 -72.68 -8.97
CA SER A 30 -18.69 -73.84 -8.08
C SER A 30 -19.02 -73.36 -6.64
N ARG A 31 -19.83 -74.15 -5.91
CA ARG A 31 -20.22 -73.83 -4.53
C ARG A 31 -19.01 -73.58 -3.60
N HIS A 32 -17.90 -74.26 -3.83
CA HIS A 32 -16.66 -74.05 -3.08
C HIS A 32 -16.01 -72.69 -3.43
N THR A 33 -15.95 -72.30 -4.67
CA THR A 33 -15.36 -71.05 -5.10
C THR A 33 -16.21 -69.87 -4.63
N PHE A 34 -17.54 -70.01 -4.63
CA PHE A 34 -18.46 -68.98 -4.10
C PHE A 34 -18.28 -68.80 -2.62
N ASN A 35 -18.13 -69.88 -1.81
CA ASN A 35 -17.93 -69.77 -0.38
C ASN A 35 -16.61 -69.10 -0.02
N TYR A 36 -15.50 -69.41 -0.75
CA TYR A 36 -14.20 -68.71 -0.55
C TYR A 36 -14.27 -67.22 -0.90
N PHE A 37 -15.04 -66.90 -1.94
CA PHE A 37 -15.23 -65.51 -2.33
C PHE A 37 -16.05 -64.73 -1.26
N VAL A 38 -17.12 -65.31 -0.74
CA VAL A 38 -17.91 -64.71 0.32
C VAL A 38 -17.10 -64.52 1.60
N ILE A 39 -16.27 -65.50 1.97
CA ILE A 39 -15.40 -65.40 3.16
C ILE A 39 -14.34 -64.33 2.94
N ALA A 40 -13.70 -64.23 1.77
CA ALA A 40 -12.70 -63.21 1.45
C ALA A 40 -13.32 -61.80 1.49
N VAL A 41 -14.50 -61.61 0.91
CA VAL A 41 -15.22 -60.32 0.97
C VAL A 41 -15.58 -59.94 2.41
N ALA A 42 -16.04 -60.91 3.21
CA ALA A 42 -16.33 -60.68 4.63
C ALA A 42 -15.12 -60.23 5.43
N PHE A 43 -13.94 -60.85 5.22
CA PHE A 43 -12.69 -60.47 5.84
C PHE A 43 -12.23 -59.06 5.37
N PHE A 44 -12.43 -58.71 4.10
CA PHE A 44 -12.08 -57.42 3.59
C PHE A 44 -12.96 -56.30 4.16
N VAL A 45 -14.26 -56.55 4.28
CA VAL A 45 -15.23 -55.62 4.89
C VAL A 45 -14.96 -55.44 6.37
N VAL A 46 -14.78 -56.52 7.11
CA VAL A 46 -14.47 -56.44 8.55
C VAL A 46 -13.12 -55.82 8.81
N GLY A 47 -12.08 -56.15 8.03
CA GLY A 47 -10.76 -55.53 8.11
C GLY A 47 -10.80 -54.05 7.77
N GLY A 48 -11.57 -53.65 6.77
CA GLY A 48 -11.78 -52.24 6.39
C GLY A 48 -12.47 -51.43 7.50
N ILE A 49 -13.53 -51.99 8.13
CA ILE A 49 -14.26 -51.32 9.22
C ILE A 49 -13.37 -51.19 10.48
N VAL A 50 -12.63 -52.22 10.85
CA VAL A 50 -11.72 -52.17 12.00
C VAL A 50 -10.54 -51.21 11.73
N GLY A 51 -9.99 -51.20 10.50
CA GLY A 51 -8.94 -50.28 10.08
C GLY A 51 -9.43 -48.84 10.08
N ALA A 52 -10.62 -48.58 9.56
CA ALA A 52 -11.18 -47.22 9.52
C ALA A 52 -11.53 -46.71 10.95
N ALA A 53 -12.07 -47.57 11.82
CA ALA A 53 -12.34 -47.16 13.20
C ALA A 53 -11.05 -46.91 14.01
N GLY A 54 -10.02 -47.74 13.80
CA GLY A 54 -8.71 -47.54 14.41
C GLY A 54 -8.02 -46.27 13.93
N TYR A 55 -8.08 -46.00 12.63
CA TYR A 55 -7.53 -44.78 12.04
C TYR A 55 -8.24 -43.51 12.53
N ALA A 56 -9.59 -43.51 12.55
CA ALA A 56 -10.39 -42.40 13.06
C ALA A 56 -10.10 -42.10 14.53
N LYS A 57 -9.90 -43.14 15.36
CA LYS A 57 -9.59 -42.97 16.77
C LYS A 57 -8.17 -42.43 16.99
N LEU A 58 -7.21 -42.86 16.15
CA LEU A 58 -5.83 -42.33 16.18
C LEU A 58 -5.80 -40.86 15.76
N GLN A 59 -6.55 -40.49 14.74
CA GLN A 59 -6.64 -39.12 14.24
C GLN A 59 -7.30 -38.22 15.27
N ALA A 60 -8.42 -38.62 15.86
CA ALA A 60 -9.09 -37.84 16.89
C ALA A 60 -8.18 -37.58 18.13
N SER A 61 -7.36 -38.56 18.53
CA SER A 61 -6.41 -38.36 19.64
C SER A 61 -5.25 -37.45 19.29
N THR A 62 -4.85 -37.42 18.01
CA THR A 62 -3.80 -36.52 17.51
C THR A 62 -4.32 -35.09 17.39
N ASP A 63 -5.54 -34.93 16.88
CA ASP A 63 -6.18 -33.63 16.75
C ASP A 63 -6.43 -32.96 18.10
N GLU A 64 -6.87 -33.73 19.11
CA GLU A 64 -7.05 -33.24 20.49
C GLU A 64 -5.72 -32.83 21.14
N ALA A 65 -4.66 -33.59 20.92
CA ALA A 65 -3.32 -33.25 21.42
C ALA A 65 -2.72 -32.02 20.73
N ILE A 66 -2.93 -31.89 19.42
CA ILE A 66 -2.53 -30.72 18.65
C ILE A 66 -3.30 -29.48 19.12
N GLN A 67 -4.62 -29.58 19.24
CA GLN A 67 -5.47 -28.49 19.71
C GLN A 67 -5.06 -28.01 21.09
N LYS A 68 -4.84 -28.93 22.02
CA LYS A 68 -4.36 -28.59 23.37
C LYS A 68 -2.97 -27.92 23.37
N ALA A 69 -2.08 -28.33 22.47
CA ALA A 69 -0.76 -27.72 22.33
C ALA A 69 -0.86 -26.32 21.73
N VAL A 70 -1.75 -26.12 20.76
CA VAL A 70 -2.04 -24.82 20.15
C VAL A 70 -2.64 -23.88 21.19
N ASP A 71 -3.66 -24.31 21.93
CA ASP A 71 -4.31 -23.50 22.96
C ASP A 71 -3.31 -23.11 24.07
N ALA A 72 -2.44 -24.05 24.49
CA ALA A 72 -1.39 -23.76 25.48
C ALA A 72 -0.32 -22.80 24.93
N ALA A 73 -0.02 -22.84 23.63
CA ALA A 73 0.90 -21.90 22.98
C ALA A 73 0.29 -20.50 22.89
N PHE A 74 -0.99 -20.42 22.51
CA PHE A 74 -1.74 -19.16 22.49
C PHE A 74 -1.84 -18.50 23.86
N SER A 75 -2.18 -19.27 24.89
CA SER A 75 -2.27 -18.74 26.28
C SER A 75 -0.94 -18.22 26.78
N ARG A 76 0.18 -18.88 26.46
CA ARG A 76 1.53 -18.38 26.82
C ARG A 76 1.87 -17.10 26.05
N GLN A 77 1.44 -17.00 24.82
CA GLN A 77 1.67 -15.80 24.00
C GLN A 77 0.85 -14.62 24.51
N GLU A 78 -0.40 -14.85 24.95
CA GLU A 78 -1.23 -13.82 25.58
C GLU A 78 -0.65 -13.35 26.91
N GLU A 79 -0.15 -14.26 27.78
CA GLU A 79 0.55 -13.87 29.01
C GLU A 79 1.82 -13.07 28.71
N THR A 80 2.63 -13.51 27.73
CA THR A 80 3.86 -12.80 27.34
C THR A 80 3.56 -11.41 26.75
N ILE A 81 2.52 -11.30 25.94
CA ILE A 81 2.06 -10.01 25.39
C ILE A 81 1.49 -9.12 26.50
N SER A 82 0.72 -9.68 27.42
CA SER A 82 0.18 -8.95 28.57
C SER A 82 1.29 -8.44 29.49
N ASP A 83 2.31 -9.25 29.77
CA ASP A 83 3.45 -8.84 30.57
C ASP A 83 4.36 -7.83 29.86
N LEU A 84 4.52 -7.96 28.53
CA LEU A 84 5.21 -6.97 27.70
C LEU A 84 4.44 -5.63 27.67
N ILE A 85 3.11 -5.66 27.56
CA ILE A 85 2.27 -4.47 27.62
C ILE A 85 2.29 -3.84 29.02
N ALA A 86 2.30 -4.65 30.09
CA ALA A 86 2.35 -4.16 31.46
C ALA A 86 3.75 -3.67 31.89
N SER A 87 4.82 -4.15 31.25
CA SER A 87 6.21 -3.74 31.51
C SER A 87 6.72 -2.64 30.58
N SER A 88 6.07 -2.44 29.45
CA SER A 88 6.26 -1.25 28.63
C SER A 88 5.40 -0.13 29.23
N ASP A 89 6.04 0.94 29.66
CA ASP A 89 5.39 2.23 29.94
C ASP A 89 4.85 2.79 28.61
N LEU A 90 3.83 2.12 28.02
CA LEU A 90 3.07 2.56 26.84
C LEU A 90 2.15 3.75 27.18
N SER A 91 2.54 4.54 28.17
CA SER A 91 1.93 5.85 28.49
C SER A 91 2.50 7.00 27.66
N SER A 92 3.55 6.77 26.87
CA SER A 92 3.92 7.65 25.77
C SER A 92 3.39 7.00 24.49
N SER A 93 2.37 7.57 23.89
CA SER A 93 2.05 7.31 22.49
C SER A 93 3.28 7.73 21.70
N ASP A 94 4.13 6.77 21.29
CA ASP A 94 5.22 6.99 20.33
C ASP A 94 4.65 7.27 18.90
N THR A 95 3.51 7.94 18.85
CA THR A 95 3.04 8.53 17.60
C THR A 95 3.82 9.82 17.45
N PRO A 96 4.64 9.99 16.42
CA PRO A 96 5.42 11.21 16.25
C PRO A 96 4.46 12.40 16.18
N GLU A 97 4.63 13.37 17.08
CA GLU A 97 3.88 14.62 17.04
C GLU A 97 4.25 15.34 15.74
N ALA A 98 3.26 15.82 14.98
CA ALA A 98 3.51 16.55 13.73
C ALA A 98 4.42 17.78 13.96
N SER A 99 4.31 18.40 15.13
CA SER A 99 5.16 19.53 15.55
C SER A 99 6.66 19.23 15.61
N GLN A 100 7.08 17.95 15.70
CA GLN A 100 8.49 17.54 15.65
C GLN A 100 9.07 17.62 14.23
N TYR A 101 8.21 17.75 13.23
CA TYR A 101 8.58 17.86 11.82
C TYR A 101 8.31 19.27 11.27
N VAL A 102 8.16 20.25 12.17
CA VAL A 102 8.08 21.67 11.83
C VAL A 102 9.41 22.30 12.28
N ASP A 103 10.34 22.36 11.39
CA ASP A 103 11.67 23.01 11.60
C ASP A 103 11.81 24.25 10.73
N ASP A 104 12.71 24.26 9.76
CA ASP A 104 12.91 25.35 8.82
C ASP A 104 12.17 25.17 7.48
N ASP A 105 11.35 24.13 7.38
CA ASP A 105 10.60 23.82 6.15
C ASP A 105 9.49 24.84 5.84
N PRO A 106 9.18 25.03 4.56
CA PRO A 106 8.15 25.97 4.12
C PRO A 106 6.76 25.66 4.67
N SER A 107 6.11 26.64 5.24
CA SER A 107 4.80 26.47 5.83
C SER A 107 3.80 27.58 5.48
N ILE A 108 2.51 27.24 5.51
CA ILE A 108 1.37 28.15 5.36
C ILE A 108 0.49 28.07 6.60
N GLY A 109 0.08 29.21 7.13
CA GLY A 109 -0.76 29.31 8.31
C GLY A 109 0.00 29.73 9.55
N PRO A 110 -0.67 29.96 10.67
CA PRO A 110 -0.05 30.41 11.89
C PRO A 110 0.74 29.26 12.56
N ALA A 111 1.91 29.58 13.10
CA ALA A 111 2.78 28.62 13.79
C ALA A 111 2.16 28.07 15.10
N ASP A 112 1.14 28.75 15.64
CA ASP A 112 0.37 28.34 16.83
C ASP A 112 -0.98 27.72 16.48
N ALA A 113 -1.15 27.29 15.22
CA ALA A 113 -2.39 26.62 14.78
C ALA A 113 -2.65 25.33 15.59
N PRO A 114 -3.91 25.09 15.99
CA PRO A 114 -4.26 23.89 16.75
C PRO A 114 -4.09 22.57 15.98
N VAL A 115 -4.02 22.65 14.64
CA VAL A 115 -3.77 21.47 13.80
C VAL A 115 -2.57 21.73 12.89
N VAL A 116 -1.58 20.85 12.97
CA VAL A 116 -0.40 20.83 12.11
C VAL A 116 -0.53 19.70 11.11
N ILE A 117 -0.38 20.03 9.83
CA ILE A 117 -0.39 19.08 8.72
C ILE A 117 0.99 19.14 8.06
N VAL A 118 1.75 18.05 8.16
CA VAL A 118 3.02 17.89 7.44
C VAL A 118 2.78 17.01 6.24
N GLU A 119 3.03 17.50 5.03
CA GLU A 119 3.02 16.72 3.80
C GLU A 119 4.44 16.35 3.41
N PHE A 120 4.72 15.06 3.27
CA PHE A 120 5.92 14.53 2.63
C PHE A 120 5.60 14.27 1.16
N SER A 121 6.18 15.06 0.28
CA SER A 121 5.75 15.20 -1.11
C SER A 121 6.90 15.02 -2.11
N ASP A 122 6.55 14.81 -3.37
CA ASP A 122 7.49 14.69 -4.48
C ASP A 122 6.90 15.44 -5.68
N PHE A 123 7.59 16.45 -6.17
CA PHE A 123 7.15 17.26 -7.30
C PHE A 123 6.95 16.44 -8.59
N ASN A 124 7.58 15.27 -8.70
CA ASN A 124 7.40 14.37 -9.85
C ASN A 124 6.26 13.36 -9.67
N CYS A 125 5.59 13.36 -8.51
CA CYS A 125 4.49 12.46 -8.20
C CYS A 125 3.15 13.00 -8.71
N SER A 126 2.45 12.22 -9.53
CA SER A 126 1.12 12.58 -10.03
C SER A 126 0.05 12.63 -8.93
N TYR A 127 0.22 11.86 -7.85
CA TYR A 127 -0.70 11.90 -6.71
C TYR A 127 -0.49 13.14 -5.84
N CYS A 128 0.76 13.63 -5.68
CA CYS A 128 1.06 14.90 -5.03
C CYS A 128 0.45 16.05 -5.83
N LYS A 129 0.67 16.06 -7.14
CA LYS A 129 -0.01 17.02 -8.02
C LYS A 129 -1.53 16.99 -7.86
N ARG A 130 -2.15 15.81 -7.79
CA ARG A 130 -3.60 15.71 -7.58
C ARG A 130 -4.03 16.32 -6.25
N PHE A 131 -3.30 16.06 -5.16
CA PHE A 131 -3.58 16.66 -3.87
C PHE A 131 -3.48 18.19 -3.93
N HIS A 132 -2.42 18.71 -4.49
CA HIS A 132 -2.23 20.14 -4.74
C HIS A 132 -3.40 20.74 -5.53
N ASP A 133 -3.74 20.15 -6.68
CA ASP A 133 -4.74 20.72 -7.60
C ASP A 133 -6.19 20.66 -7.05
N THR A 134 -6.50 19.69 -6.16
CA THR A 134 -7.89 19.41 -5.80
C THR A 134 -8.20 19.55 -4.31
N THR A 135 -7.18 19.55 -3.44
CA THR A 135 -7.41 19.39 -1.99
C THR A 135 -6.73 20.49 -1.17
N LEU A 136 -5.49 20.84 -1.46
CA LEU A 136 -4.71 21.76 -0.63
C LEU A 136 -5.41 23.12 -0.48
N GLN A 137 -5.68 23.83 -1.58
CA GLN A 137 -6.28 25.16 -1.50
C GLN A 137 -7.65 25.17 -0.81
N PRO A 138 -8.58 24.24 -1.13
CA PRO A 138 -9.85 24.11 -0.37
C PRO A 138 -9.67 23.91 1.14
N LEU A 139 -8.65 23.14 1.58
CA LEU A 139 -8.36 22.98 3.00
C LEU A 139 -7.86 24.28 3.64
N LEU A 140 -6.92 24.95 2.99
CA LEU A 140 -6.38 26.23 3.45
C LEU A 140 -7.49 27.29 3.59
N ASP A 141 -8.42 27.34 2.65
CA ASP A 141 -9.55 28.27 2.67
C ASP A 141 -10.56 27.95 3.77
N GLN A 142 -10.90 26.65 3.95
CA GLN A 142 -11.89 26.22 4.94
C GLN A 142 -11.38 26.38 6.37
N TYR A 143 -10.11 26.09 6.60
CA TYR A 143 -9.50 26.07 7.95
C TYR A 143 -8.55 27.25 8.18
N GLN A 144 -8.77 28.37 7.50
CA GLN A 144 -7.91 29.55 7.64
C GLN A 144 -7.70 29.93 9.12
N GLY A 145 -6.43 30.01 9.52
CA GLY A 145 -6.04 30.34 10.90
C GLY A 145 -6.17 29.17 11.90
N GLN A 146 -6.64 28.00 11.47
CA GLN A 146 -6.81 26.81 12.32
C GLN A 146 -5.83 25.69 11.98
N ILE A 147 -5.20 25.74 10.81
CA ILE A 147 -4.18 24.77 10.38
C ILE A 147 -2.88 25.49 10.06
N GLN A 148 -1.76 24.82 10.35
CA GLN A 148 -0.44 25.06 9.78
C GLN A 148 -0.16 23.92 8.82
N PHE A 149 0.09 24.24 7.57
CA PHE A 149 0.49 23.26 6.55
C PHE A 149 1.97 23.42 6.27
N VAL A 150 2.73 22.33 6.38
CA VAL A 150 4.17 22.24 6.19
C VAL A 150 4.47 21.32 5.03
N TYR A 151 5.32 21.73 4.12
CA TYR A 151 5.78 20.90 3.01
C TYR A 151 7.17 20.36 3.32
N ARG A 152 7.38 19.06 3.14
CA ARG A 152 8.67 18.40 3.27
C ARG A 152 8.95 17.54 2.05
N ASP A 153 10.21 17.50 1.66
CA ASP A 153 10.64 16.75 0.47
C ASP A 153 10.72 15.25 0.73
N PHE A 154 9.99 14.46 -0.06
CA PHE A 154 10.18 13.02 -0.13
C PHE A 154 10.47 12.60 -1.58
N ALA A 155 11.65 12.99 -2.06
CA ALA A 155 12.11 12.92 -3.43
C ALA A 155 12.55 11.50 -3.82
N ILE A 156 11.58 10.57 -4.04
CA ILE A 156 11.83 9.14 -4.22
C ILE A 156 11.64 8.63 -5.66
N LEU A 157 11.12 9.46 -6.58
CA LEU A 157 10.84 9.05 -7.95
C LEU A 157 12.01 9.28 -8.93
N GLY A 158 13.20 9.45 -8.41
CA GLY A 158 14.43 9.53 -9.19
C GLY A 158 15.11 10.88 -9.15
N GLN A 159 16.12 11.08 -10.01
CA GLN A 159 16.97 12.27 -9.98
C GLN A 159 16.18 13.57 -10.21
N THR A 160 15.18 13.53 -11.06
CA THR A 160 14.33 14.71 -11.34
C THR A 160 13.55 15.17 -10.11
N SER A 161 13.14 14.25 -9.22
CA SER A 161 12.53 14.59 -7.94
C SER A 161 13.50 15.36 -7.03
N VAL A 162 14.72 14.85 -6.91
CA VAL A 162 15.77 15.51 -6.10
C VAL A 162 16.11 16.89 -6.66
N THR A 163 16.23 17.03 -7.99
CA THR A 163 16.56 18.32 -8.59
C THR A 163 15.42 19.33 -8.49
N SER A 164 14.15 18.91 -8.62
CA SER A 164 13.00 19.82 -8.43
C SER A 164 12.84 20.24 -6.96
N ALA A 165 13.10 19.35 -6.01
CA ALA A 165 13.15 19.66 -4.59
C ALA A 165 14.20 20.73 -4.27
N MET A 166 15.46 20.49 -4.61
CA MET A 166 16.55 21.48 -4.42
C MET A 166 16.24 22.82 -5.09
N ALA A 167 15.56 22.82 -6.24
CA ALA A 167 15.18 24.06 -6.91
C ALA A 167 14.10 24.84 -6.12
N ALA A 168 13.18 24.16 -5.48
CA ALA A 168 12.15 24.77 -4.65
C ALA A 168 12.78 25.42 -3.41
N GLU A 169 13.73 24.73 -2.76
CA GLU A 169 14.48 25.26 -1.63
C GLU A 169 15.32 26.49 -2.03
N CYS A 170 15.96 26.47 -3.22
CA CYS A 170 16.66 27.66 -3.71
C CYS A 170 15.71 28.85 -4.01
N ALA A 171 14.45 28.59 -4.28
CA ALA A 171 13.44 29.65 -4.41
C ALA A 171 12.97 30.14 -3.03
N ASP A 172 12.99 29.27 -2.00
CA ASP A 172 12.68 29.66 -0.62
C ASP A 172 13.69 30.64 -0.06
N ASP A 173 14.97 30.55 -0.37
CA ASP A 173 16.01 31.55 -0.04
C ASP A 173 15.62 32.97 -0.41
N GLN A 174 14.70 33.12 -1.36
CA GLN A 174 14.21 34.40 -1.87
C GLN A 174 12.73 34.64 -1.48
N GLY A 175 12.17 33.81 -0.56
CA GLY A 175 10.81 33.90 -0.05
C GLY A 175 9.76 33.59 -1.11
N LYS A 176 10.07 32.70 -2.05
CA LYS A 176 9.20 32.34 -3.18
C LYS A 176 8.96 30.83 -3.31
N PHE A 177 9.06 30.09 -2.18
CA PHE A 177 8.81 28.66 -2.19
C PHE A 177 7.44 28.31 -2.80
N TRP A 178 6.37 28.89 -2.27
CA TRP A 178 5.02 28.50 -2.65
C TRP A 178 4.67 28.83 -4.10
N GLU A 179 5.08 29.98 -4.60
CA GLU A 179 4.88 30.32 -6.00
C GLU A 179 5.71 29.40 -6.92
N TYR A 180 6.89 28.98 -6.47
CA TYR A 180 7.74 28.06 -7.22
C TYR A 180 7.19 26.64 -7.17
N HIS A 181 6.72 26.19 -6.00
CA HIS A 181 6.00 24.96 -5.78
C HIS A 181 4.80 24.80 -6.74
N ASP A 182 3.98 25.84 -6.87
CA ASP A 182 2.83 25.84 -7.78
C ASP A 182 3.28 25.72 -9.25
N LEU A 183 4.35 26.41 -9.63
CA LEU A 183 4.93 26.28 -10.96
C LEU A 183 5.47 24.88 -11.25
N LEU A 184 6.11 24.24 -10.28
CA LEU A 184 6.57 22.86 -10.45
C LEU A 184 5.42 21.92 -10.71
N PHE A 185 4.37 21.95 -9.90
CA PHE A 185 3.20 21.09 -10.13
C PHE A 185 2.46 21.43 -11.43
N ALA A 186 2.38 22.70 -11.80
CA ALA A 186 1.76 23.11 -13.07
C ALA A 186 2.50 22.58 -14.29
N ASN A 187 3.84 22.49 -14.21
CA ASN A 187 4.72 22.15 -15.33
C ASN A 187 5.26 20.71 -15.28
N GLN A 188 4.80 19.88 -14.35
CA GLN A 188 5.21 18.48 -14.24
C GLN A 188 5.07 17.73 -15.59
N PRO A 189 6.05 16.96 -16.07
CA PRO A 189 7.33 16.61 -15.44
C PRO A 189 8.56 17.39 -15.97
N ASN A 190 8.43 18.64 -16.39
CA ASN A 190 9.49 19.41 -17.06
C ASN A 190 10.45 20.02 -16.03
N PHE A 191 11.39 19.21 -15.53
CA PHE A 191 12.32 19.56 -14.47
C PHE A 191 13.78 19.48 -14.91
N ASP A 192 14.06 19.71 -16.19
CA ASP A 192 15.42 19.90 -16.64
C ASP A 192 15.96 21.27 -16.13
N ARG A 193 17.29 21.38 -16.04
CA ARG A 193 17.95 22.54 -15.46
C ARG A 193 17.49 23.87 -16.07
N ASP A 194 17.34 23.92 -17.39
CA ASP A 194 16.99 25.16 -18.08
C ASP A 194 15.52 25.55 -17.78
N SER A 195 14.63 24.57 -17.68
CA SER A 195 13.24 24.76 -17.28
C SER A 195 13.14 25.28 -15.84
N LEU A 196 13.90 24.69 -14.90
CA LEU A 196 13.92 25.13 -13.51
C LEU A 196 14.42 26.59 -13.36
N ILE A 197 15.48 26.97 -14.09
CA ILE A 197 15.95 28.37 -14.11
C ILE A 197 14.93 29.29 -14.78
N GLN A 198 14.21 28.82 -15.80
CA GLN A 198 13.14 29.59 -16.43
C GLN A 198 12.02 29.89 -15.42
N TYR A 199 11.60 28.92 -14.60
CA TYR A 199 10.58 29.15 -13.56
C TYR A 199 11.03 30.18 -12.54
N ALA A 200 12.29 30.15 -12.11
CA ALA A 200 12.84 31.17 -11.24
C ALA A 200 12.77 32.57 -11.89
N ASN A 201 13.08 32.69 -13.18
CA ASN A 201 12.99 33.94 -13.91
C ASN A 201 11.51 34.42 -14.07
N GLU A 202 10.56 33.51 -14.28
CA GLU A 202 9.12 33.84 -14.34
C GLU A 202 8.63 34.48 -13.04
N LEU A 203 9.16 34.02 -11.89
CA LEU A 203 8.86 34.59 -10.58
C LEU A 203 9.69 35.82 -10.23
N SER A 204 10.52 36.30 -11.17
CA SER A 204 11.42 37.44 -10.98
C SER A 204 12.42 37.25 -9.83
N LEU A 205 12.86 36.01 -9.60
CA LEU A 205 13.94 35.71 -8.67
C LEU A 205 15.29 36.24 -9.20
N ASP A 206 16.24 36.46 -8.31
CA ASP A 206 17.63 36.63 -8.69
C ASP A 206 18.16 35.30 -9.28
N THR A 207 18.21 35.24 -10.59
CA THR A 207 18.57 34.00 -11.31
C THR A 207 20.05 33.64 -11.17
N GLU A 208 20.92 34.59 -10.85
CA GLU A 208 22.34 34.31 -10.57
C GLU A 208 22.46 33.61 -9.20
N GLN A 209 21.79 34.15 -8.17
CA GLN A 209 21.75 33.55 -6.84
C GLN A 209 21.08 32.16 -6.93
N PHE A 210 19.94 32.05 -7.58
CA PHE A 210 19.21 30.78 -7.75
C PHE A 210 20.07 29.73 -8.45
N THR A 211 20.70 30.09 -9.56
CA THR A 211 21.56 29.18 -10.35
C THR A 211 22.77 28.72 -9.54
N SER A 212 23.40 29.60 -8.77
CA SER A 212 24.51 29.22 -7.89
C SER A 212 24.07 28.24 -6.83
N CYS A 213 22.97 28.53 -6.11
CA CYS A 213 22.38 27.64 -5.12
C CYS A 213 22.09 26.25 -5.71
N PHE A 214 21.44 26.22 -6.87
CA PHE A 214 21.03 24.97 -7.54
C PHE A 214 22.23 24.15 -8.06
N ASP A 215 23.19 24.79 -8.74
CA ASP A 215 24.36 24.12 -9.30
C ASP A 215 25.32 23.63 -8.21
N ASP A 216 25.45 24.37 -7.10
CA ASP A 216 26.21 23.99 -5.91
C ASP A 216 25.53 22.91 -5.07
N GLN A 217 24.28 22.55 -5.41
CA GLN A 217 23.46 21.55 -4.69
C GLN A 217 23.31 21.89 -3.20
N THR A 218 23.10 23.16 -2.87
CA THR A 218 23.12 23.69 -1.50
C THR A 218 22.19 22.90 -0.58
N TYR A 219 20.98 22.55 -1.04
CA TYR A 219 19.94 21.86 -0.26
C TYR A 219 19.89 20.34 -0.47
N LEU A 220 20.92 19.71 -1.03
CA LEU A 220 20.89 18.26 -1.27
C LEU A 220 20.79 17.45 0.04
N GLU A 221 21.46 17.90 1.08
CA GLU A 221 21.44 17.19 2.38
C GLU A 221 20.11 17.40 3.12
N ASP A 222 19.47 18.57 2.97
CA ASP A 222 18.17 18.88 3.58
C ASP A 222 17.07 18.03 2.91
N VAL A 223 17.02 17.96 1.57
CA VAL A 223 16.14 17.04 0.82
C VAL A 223 16.33 15.57 1.22
N ARG A 224 17.56 15.17 1.56
CA ARG A 224 17.83 13.80 2.06
C ARG A 224 17.38 13.60 3.49
N ALA A 225 17.54 14.61 4.35
CA ALA A 225 17.09 14.57 5.72
C ALA A 225 15.57 14.41 5.78
N ASP A 226 14.84 15.16 4.96
CA ASP A 226 13.39 15.06 4.81
C ASP A 226 12.92 13.70 4.33
N SER A 227 13.61 13.18 3.32
CA SER A 227 13.33 11.83 2.83
C SER A 227 13.58 10.76 3.91
N THR A 228 14.53 10.99 4.81
CA THR A 228 14.78 10.10 5.97
C THR A 228 13.66 10.24 6.99
N ALA A 229 13.26 11.47 7.33
CA ALA A 229 12.15 11.74 8.23
C ALA A 229 10.84 11.11 7.75
N ALA A 230 10.56 11.18 6.43
CA ALA A 230 9.43 10.48 5.83
C ALA A 230 9.46 8.96 6.07
N GLN A 231 10.65 8.35 5.95
CA GLN A 231 10.82 6.91 6.18
C GLN A 231 10.65 6.55 7.67
N GLU A 232 11.10 7.39 8.57
CA GLU A 232 10.96 7.20 10.03
C GLU A 232 9.50 7.17 10.49
N ILE A 233 8.62 7.97 9.86
CA ILE A 233 7.17 7.91 10.11
C ILE A 233 6.48 6.76 9.38
N GLY A 234 7.22 5.93 8.63
CA GLY A 234 6.70 4.77 7.91
C GLY A 234 6.12 5.08 6.53
N ALA A 235 6.39 6.24 5.95
CA ALA A 235 5.98 6.56 4.59
C ALA A 235 6.67 5.63 3.56
N GLN A 236 5.87 5.04 2.67
CA GLN A 236 6.33 4.13 1.62
C GLN A 236 6.09 4.68 0.21
N GLY A 237 5.58 5.90 0.12
CA GLY A 237 5.25 6.59 -1.13
C GLY A 237 4.65 7.96 -0.87
N THR A 238 4.46 8.72 -1.93
CA THR A 238 3.99 10.10 -1.88
C THR A 238 2.60 10.30 -2.49
N PRO A 239 1.82 11.28 -2.00
CA PRO A 239 2.09 12.04 -0.79
C PRO A 239 1.87 11.20 0.47
N ALA A 240 2.54 11.53 1.56
CA ALA A 240 2.25 11.01 2.88
C ALA A 240 2.07 12.18 3.84
N PHE A 241 1.18 12.04 4.81
CA PHE A 241 0.86 13.14 5.72
C PHE A 241 0.98 12.70 7.17
N LEU A 242 1.36 13.65 8.02
CA LEU A 242 1.24 13.54 9.45
C LEU A 242 0.36 14.69 9.95
N ILE A 243 -0.80 14.39 10.52
CA ILE A 243 -1.78 15.38 11.00
C ILE A 243 -1.89 15.23 12.51
N ASN A 244 -1.28 16.14 13.28
CA ASN A 244 -1.21 16.04 14.77
C ASN A 244 -0.85 14.63 15.26
N GLY A 245 0.12 13.96 14.59
CA GLY A 245 0.53 12.60 14.93
C GLY A 245 -0.25 11.50 14.21
N GLN A 246 -1.35 11.78 13.56
CA GLN A 246 -2.07 10.78 12.75
C GLN A 246 -1.46 10.65 11.36
N PHE A 247 -0.92 9.46 11.04
CA PHE A 247 -0.38 9.15 9.72
C PHE A 247 -1.50 8.92 8.69
N VAL A 248 -1.40 9.57 7.53
CA VAL A 248 -2.32 9.42 6.40
C VAL A 248 -1.53 9.14 5.12
N SER A 249 -1.78 8.02 4.47
CA SER A 249 -1.06 7.63 3.26
C SER A 249 -1.83 8.00 2.00
N GLY A 250 -1.14 8.64 1.06
CA GLY A 250 -1.65 8.95 -0.28
C GLY A 250 -2.61 10.15 -0.33
N ALA A 251 -2.87 10.63 -1.55
CA ALA A 251 -3.82 11.71 -1.82
C ALA A 251 -5.26 11.21 -1.60
N GLN A 252 -5.68 11.16 -0.34
CA GLN A 252 -7.05 10.81 0.05
C GLN A 252 -8.06 11.85 -0.47
N PRO A 253 -9.35 11.53 -0.57
CA PRO A 253 -10.38 12.50 -0.89
C PRO A 253 -10.44 13.64 0.13
N TYR A 254 -10.83 14.83 -0.32
CA TYR A 254 -10.97 16.04 0.52
C TYR A 254 -11.73 15.78 1.84
N ASP A 255 -12.89 15.09 1.77
CA ASP A 255 -13.71 14.79 2.95
C ASP A 255 -12.98 13.96 4.02
N ALA A 256 -11.98 13.15 3.63
CA ALA A 256 -11.18 12.39 4.59
C ALA A 256 -10.27 13.31 5.42
N PHE A 257 -9.66 14.32 4.78
CA PHE A 257 -8.90 15.35 5.50
C PHE A 257 -9.79 16.17 6.41
N VAL A 258 -10.96 16.60 5.93
CA VAL A 258 -11.95 17.34 6.72
C VAL A 258 -12.29 16.58 8.01
N GLN A 259 -12.60 15.27 7.92
CA GLN A 259 -12.94 14.46 9.09
C GLN A 259 -11.81 14.41 10.13
N ILE A 260 -10.56 14.29 9.66
CA ILE A 260 -9.39 14.23 10.55
C ILE A 260 -9.18 15.59 11.22
N ILE A 261 -9.18 16.67 10.43
CA ILE A 261 -8.97 18.04 10.94
C ILE A 261 -10.06 18.41 11.95
N ASP A 262 -11.33 18.16 11.64
CA ASP A 262 -12.43 18.42 12.55
C ASP A 262 -12.30 17.63 13.86
N SER A 263 -11.85 16.39 13.78
CA SER A 263 -11.58 15.56 14.96
C SER A 263 -10.45 16.14 15.82
N GLU A 264 -9.37 16.63 15.21
CA GLU A 264 -8.24 17.25 15.93
C GLU A 264 -8.65 18.59 16.56
N LEU A 265 -9.39 19.43 15.84
CA LEU A 265 -9.93 20.69 16.37
C LEU A 265 -10.84 20.46 17.57
N ALA A 266 -11.68 19.42 17.56
CA ALA A 266 -12.53 19.07 18.67
C ALA A 266 -11.74 18.63 19.92
N LYS A 267 -10.56 18.01 19.76
CA LYS A 267 -9.67 17.67 20.88
C LYS A 267 -9.02 18.92 21.49
N ALA A 268 -8.61 19.87 20.65
CA ALA A 268 -7.95 21.10 21.09
C ALA A 268 -8.87 22.05 21.89
N THR A 269 -10.19 21.88 21.77
CA THR A 269 -11.19 22.72 22.47
C THR A 269 -11.70 22.13 23.79
N ASN A 270 -11.28 20.92 24.17
CA ASN A 270 -11.64 20.23 25.41
C ASN A 270 -10.49 20.21 26.41
#